data_e2d9d171eb7a93fa7d25bc04cc9a339c
#
_entry.id   e2d9d171eb7a93fa7d25bc04cc9a339c
#
_cell.length_a   1.000
_cell.length_b   1.000
_cell.length_c   1.000
_cell.angle_alpha   90.00
_cell.angle_beta   90.00
_cell.angle_gamma   90.00
#
_symmetry.space_group_name_H-M   'P 1'
#
loop_
_entity.id
_entity.type
_entity.pdbx_description
1 polymer ?
#
loop_
_entity_poly.entity_id
_entity_poly.type
_entity_poly.pdbx_seq_one_letter_code
_entity_poly.pdbx_strand_id
1 'polypeptide(L)'
;MFFSTYFRALSAGKKIALLAVFVALSVVVNCFSIDVSPSNKIAFTYAVCFFAGYLLGAVPAFFVALLGDVFGYLINPVGVYWLFGVTLGVYAAIVGVVTNLPFGTGRAATYVKAAVALVLGYVLITVLLNSVVNYYYVKIFIWQGETNKPFLVYLGGRLAFQTVIYAVNLAVCMALLPVIVHIGRPRLKGKKRRSAEGEQERV
;
A
#
# COMPACT_ATOMS: atom_id res chain seq x y z
N MET A 1 -1.02 16.20 0.25
CA MET A 1 -0.43 14.99 0.80
C MET A 1 -1.48 13.98 1.30
N PHE A 2 -2.51 14.42 2.06
CA PHE A 2 -3.56 13.52 2.56
C PHE A 2 -4.39 12.86 1.44
N PHE A 3 -4.67 13.58 0.38
CA PHE A 3 -5.36 13.09 -0.81
C PHE A 3 -4.53 13.38 -2.05
N SER A 4 -4.45 12.42 -2.98
CA SER A 4 -3.73 12.63 -4.25
C SER A 4 -4.46 13.66 -5.13
N THR A 5 -3.73 14.30 -6.03
CA THR A 5 -4.31 15.24 -7.00
C THR A 5 -5.32 14.55 -7.92
N TYR A 6 -5.00 13.30 -8.31
CA TYR A 6 -5.88 12.45 -9.11
C TYR A 6 -7.20 12.18 -8.38
N PHE A 7 -7.15 11.72 -7.13
CA PHE A 7 -8.33 11.40 -6.34
C PHE A 7 -9.22 12.61 -6.09
N ARG A 8 -8.62 13.80 -5.84
CA ARG A 8 -9.37 15.04 -5.66
C ARG A 8 -10.18 15.44 -6.90
N ALA A 9 -9.62 15.20 -8.09
CA ALA A 9 -10.24 15.56 -9.36
C ALA A 9 -11.43 14.66 -9.76
N LEU A 10 -11.63 13.52 -9.07
CA LEU A 10 -12.73 12.61 -9.35
C LEU A 10 -14.06 13.12 -8.77
N SER A 11 -15.17 12.81 -9.46
CA SER A 11 -16.52 12.97 -8.91
C SER A 11 -16.77 12.03 -7.72
N ALA A 12 -17.74 12.36 -6.87
CA ALA A 12 -18.06 11.57 -5.67
C ALA A 12 -18.30 10.09 -5.97
N GLY A 13 -19.12 9.78 -6.98
CA GLY A 13 -19.39 8.40 -7.38
C GLY A 13 -18.13 7.65 -7.84
N LYS A 14 -17.23 8.31 -8.60
CA LYS A 14 -15.95 7.71 -9.01
C LYS A 14 -15.00 7.48 -7.85
N LYS A 15 -15.01 8.36 -6.84
CA LYS A 15 -14.21 8.17 -5.61
C LYS A 15 -14.66 6.93 -4.86
N ILE A 16 -15.98 6.77 -4.66
CA ILE A 16 -16.55 5.62 -3.96
C ILE A 16 -16.26 4.33 -4.74
N ALA A 17 -16.49 4.32 -6.06
CA ALA A 17 -16.20 3.16 -6.90
C ALA A 17 -14.72 2.76 -6.84
N LEU A 18 -13.81 3.74 -6.89
CA LEU A 18 -12.37 3.47 -6.82
C LEU A 18 -11.94 2.92 -5.46
N LEU A 19 -12.49 3.46 -4.37
CA LEU A 19 -12.26 2.95 -3.02
C LEU A 19 -12.77 1.50 -2.91
N ALA A 20 -13.99 1.22 -3.37
CA ALA A 20 -14.57 -0.11 -3.33
C ALA A 20 -13.71 -1.13 -4.11
N VAL A 21 -13.22 -0.76 -5.31
CA VAL A 21 -12.35 -1.61 -6.11
C VAL A 21 -11.03 -1.91 -5.37
N PHE A 22 -10.41 -0.92 -4.76
CA PHE A 22 -9.17 -1.14 -4.01
C PHE A 22 -9.38 -1.97 -2.72
N VAL A 23 -10.49 -1.77 -2.02
CA VAL A 23 -10.85 -2.62 -0.86
C VAL A 23 -11.07 -4.05 -1.33
N ALA A 24 -11.88 -4.27 -2.36
CA ALA A 24 -12.12 -5.60 -2.92
C ALA A 24 -10.81 -6.29 -3.36
N LEU A 25 -9.93 -5.57 -4.07
CA LEU A 25 -8.64 -6.08 -4.49
C LEU A 25 -7.75 -6.43 -3.28
N SER A 26 -7.75 -5.60 -2.24
CA SER A 26 -6.99 -5.85 -1.00
C SER A 26 -7.49 -7.10 -0.28
N VAL A 27 -8.82 -7.29 -0.21
CA VAL A 27 -9.45 -8.50 0.36
C VAL A 27 -9.05 -9.74 -0.43
N VAL A 28 -9.21 -9.72 -1.75
CA VAL A 28 -8.88 -10.85 -2.63
C VAL A 28 -7.41 -11.25 -2.46
N VAL A 29 -6.49 -10.29 -2.53
CA VAL A 29 -5.05 -10.57 -2.40
C VAL A 29 -4.70 -11.07 -0.99
N ASN A 30 -5.40 -10.63 0.05
CA ASN A 30 -5.20 -11.14 1.40
C ASN A 30 -5.68 -12.59 1.54
N CYS A 31 -6.82 -12.95 0.93
CA CYS A 31 -7.31 -14.32 0.91
C CYS A 31 -6.36 -15.30 0.18
N PHE A 32 -5.64 -14.84 -0.83
CA PHE A 32 -4.64 -15.65 -1.56
C PHE A 32 -3.24 -15.65 -0.91
N SER A 33 -3.12 -15.17 0.32
CA SER A 33 -1.86 -15.24 1.05
C SER A 33 -1.56 -16.67 1.52
N ILE A 34 -0.28 -17.03 1.53
CA ILE A 34 0.21 -18.35 1.94
C ILE A 34 0.98 -18.20 3.24
N ASP A 35 0.51 -18.83 4.30
CA ASP A 35 1.21 -18.87 5.58
C ASP A 35 2.29 -19.95 5.52
N VAL A 36 3.55 -19.54 5.59
CA VAL A 36 4.71 -20.45 5.57
C VAL A 36 5.12 -20.83 6.98
N SER A 37 4.97 -19.92 7.93
CA SER A 37 5.20 -20.14 9.36
C SER A 37 4.40 -19.13 10.18
N PRO A 38 4.26 -19.33 11.50
CA PRO A 38 3.57 -18.36 12.37
C PRO A 38 4.10 -16.93 12.27
N SER A 39 5.33 -16.75 11.79
CA SER A 39 5.99 -15.44 11.66
C SER A 39 6.08 -14.95 10.21
N ASN A 40 5.83 -15.80 9.21
CA ASN A 40 6.12 -15.51 7.83
C ASN A 40 4.95 -15.88 6.91
N LYS A 41 4.43 -14.88 6.21
CA LYS A 41 3.33 -14.98 5.27
C LYS A 41 3.75 -14.44 3.91
N ILE A 42 3.50 -15.18 2.84
CA ILE A 42 3.69 -14.70 1.47
C ILE A 42 2.40 -14.02 1.04
N ALA A 43 2.45 -12.72 0.82
CA ALA A 43 1.30 -11.94 0.36
C ALA A 43 1.74 -10.82 -0.58
N PHE A 44 0.90 -10.51 -1.56
CA PHE A 44 1.08 -9.37 -2.46
C PHE A 44 0.35 -8.11 -1.98
N THR A 45 -0.10 -8.10 -0.74
CA THR A 45 -0.88 -7.00 -0.14
C THR A 45 -0.10 -5.68 -0.16
N TYR A 46 1.24 -5.74 -0.02
CA TYR A 46 2.09 -4.55 -0.12
C TYR A 46 1.99 -3.86 -1.48
N ALA A 47 1.86 -4.61 -2.58
CA ALA A 47 1.70 -4.04 -3.90
C ALA A 47 0.35 -3.30 -4.04
N VAL A 48 -0.74 -3.90 -3.56
CA VAL A 48 -2.06 -3.26 -3.56
C VAL A 48 -2.05 -1.98 -2.71
N CYS A 49 -1.47 -2.03 -1.51
CA CYS A 49 -1.32 -0.88 -0.62
C CYS A 49 -0.47 0.23 -1.25
N PHE A 50 0.60 -0.14 -1.98
CA PHE A 50 1.42 0.81 -2.73
C PHE A 50 0.62 1.56 -3.78
N PHE A 51 -0.17 0.85 -4.61
CA PHE A 51 -0.97 1.48 -5.64
C PHE A 51 -2.13 2.30 -5.07
N ALA A 52 -2.74 1.82 -3.97
CA ALA A 52 -3.74 2.60 -3.25
C ALA A 52 -3.13 3.93 -2.73
N GLY A 53 -1.95 3.88 -2.09
CA GLY A 53 -1.22 5.07 -1.64
C GLY A 53 -0.93 6.04 -2.77
N TYR A 54 -0.41 5.53 -3.88
CA TYR A 54 -0.07 6.33 -5.06
C TYR A 54 -1.29 7.05 -5.67
N LEU A 55 -2.40 6.33 -5.88
CA LEU A 55 -3.58 6.86 -6.59
C LEU A 55 -4.54 7.63 -5.67
N LEU A 56 -4.75 7.17 -4.45
CA LEU A 56 -5.74 7.74 -3.54
C LEU A 56 -5.16 8.82 -2.63
N GLY A 57 -3.88 8.65 -2.25
CA GLY A 57 -3.23 9.46 -1.22
C GLY A 57 -3.25 8.77 0.14
N ALA A 58 -2.68 9.41 1.17
CA ALA A 58 -2.38 8.78 2.45
C ALA A 58 -3.63 8.29 3.22
N VAL A 59 -4.62 9.17 3.41
CA VAL A 59 -5.77 8.87 4.27
C VAL A 59 -6.69 7.79 3.66
N PRO A 60 -7.13 7.91 2.40
CA PRO A 60 -7.97 6.85 1.84
C PRO A 60 -7.25 5.52 1.73
N ALA A 61 -5.94 5.53 1.41
CA ALA A 61 -5.16 4.31 1.30
C ALA A 61 -4.98 3.59 2.65
N PHE A 62 -4.83 4.34 3.75
CA PHE A 62 -4.82 3.78 5.11
C PHE A 62 -6.09 2.97 5.37
N PHE A 63 -7.26 3.55 5.11
CA PHE A 63 -8.53 2.86 5.33
C PHE A 63 -8.74 1.69 4.36
N VAL A 64 -8.33 1.81 3.11
CA VAL A 64 -8.38 0.68 2.14
C VAL A 64 -7.55 -0.50 2.64
N ALA A 65 -6.34 -0.27 3.12
CA ALA A 65 -5.47 -1.32 3.64
C ALA A 65 -6.05 -1.95 4.91
N LEU A 66 -6.51 -1.12 5.85
CA LEU A 66 -7.12 -1.58 7.10
C LEU A 66 -8.38 -2.42 6.84
N LEU A 67 -9.32 -1.91 6.04
CA LEU A 67 -10.55 -2.63 5.70
C LEU A 67 -10.26 -3.91 4.91
N GLY A 68 -9.32 -3.85 3.97
CA GLY A 68 -8.91 -5.03 3.20
C GLY A 68 -8.33 -6.14 4.07
N ASP A 69 -7.57 -5.80 5.10
CA ASP A 69 -7.03 -6.77 6.05
C ASP A 69 -8.13 -7.33 6.96
N VAL A 70 -8.99 -6.48 7.53
CA VAL A 70 -10.13 -6.90 8.38
C VAL A 70 -11.07 -7.83 7.62
N PHE A 71 -11.53 -7.43 6.44
CA PHE A 71 -12.44 -8.26 5.65
C PHE A 71 -11.76 -9.52 5.12
N GLY A 72 -10.48 -9.45 4.75
CA GLY A 72 -9.71 -10.62 4.36
C GLY A 72 -9.62 -11.65 5.49
N TYR A 73 -9.39 -11.20 6.72
CA TYR A 73 -9.41 -12.05 7.90
C TYR A 73 -10.80 -12.64 8.18
N LEU A 74 -11.86 -11.86 8.03
CA LEU A 74 -13.23 -12.36 8.25
C LEU A 74 -13.62 -13.46 7.25
N ILE A 75 -13.11 -13.40 6.02
CA ILE A 75 -13.37 -14.42 4.98
C ILE A 75 -12.52 -15.67 5.21
N ASN A 76 -11.25 -15.49 5.56
CA ASN A 76 -10.30 -16.58 5.79
C ASN A 76 -9.58 -16.37 7.13
N PRO A 77 -10.23 -16.72 8.26
CA PRO A 77 -9.67 -16.50 9.58
C PRO A 77 -8.52 -17.47 9.86
N VAL A 78 -7.32 -16.95 9.97
CA VAL A 78 -6.11 -17.70 10.36
C VAL A 78 -5.57 -17.13 11.66
N GLY A 79 -5.64 -17.91 12.74
CA GLY A 79 -5.21 -17.51 14.07
C GLY A 79 -6.09 -16.43 14.70
N VAL A 80 -5.51 -15.61 15.57
CA VAL A 80 -6.19 -14.49 16.24
C VAL A 80 -5.94 -13.20 15.47
N TYR A 81 -6.98 -12.40 15.24
CA TYR A 81 -6.80 -11.09 14.60
C TYR A 81 -5.94 -10.16 15.47
N TRP A 82 -4.98 -9.50 14.86
CA TRP A 82 -4.05 -8.61 15.54
C TRP A 82 -3.85 -7.30 14.75
N LEU A 83 -2.92 -6.48 15.16
CA LEU A 83 -2.66 -5.14 14.63
C LEU A 83 -2.09 -5.06 13.20
N PHE A 84 -2.15 -6.17 12.42
CA PHE A 84 -1.53 -6.23 11.09
C PHE A 84 -2.18 -5.27 10.10
N GLY A 85 -3.50 -5.10 10.14
CA GLY A 85 -4.22 -4.14 9.30
C GLY A 85 -3.77 -2.70 9.53
N VAL A 86 -3.44 -2.34 10.79
CA VAL A 86 -2.92 -1.02 11.13
C VAL A 86 -1.53 -0.83 10.52
N THR A 87 -0.64 -1.84 10.60
CA THR A 87 0.71 -1.75 10.01
C THR A 87 0.65 -1.57 8.49
N LEU A 88 -0.25 -2.29 7.81
CA LEU A 88 -0.49 -2.13 6.38
C LEU A 88 -1.09 -0.76 6.04
N GLY A 89 -1.99 -0.26 6.88
CA GLY A 89 -2.55 1.08 6.75
C GLY A 89 -1.48 2.17 6.84
N VAL A 90 -0.59 2.07 7.83
CA VAL A 90 0.54 3.00 7.99
C VAL A 90 1.49 2.92 6.78
N TYR A 91 1.77 1.72 6.28
CA TYR A 91 2.55 1.54 5.04
C TYR A 91 1.89 2.28 3.85
N ALA A 92 0.61 2.04 3.61
CA ALA A 92 -0.12 2.69 2.53
C ALA A 92 -0.15 4.23 2.68
N ALA A 93 -0.24 4.72 3.93
CA ALA A 93 -0.19 6.16 4.22
C ALA A 93 1.20 6.75 3.93
N ILE A 94 2.30 6.09 4.32
CA ILE A 94 3.67 6.53 4.00
C ILE A 94 3.85 6.60 2.49
N VAL A 95 3.44 5.57 1.75
CA VAL A 95 3.47 5.59 0.28
C VAL A 95 2.67 6.76 -0.26
N GLY A 96 1.45 6.97 0.26
CA GLY A 96 0.58 8.07 -0.16
C GLY A 96 1.19 9.45 0.10
N VAL A 97 1.89 9.65 1.22
CA VAL A 97 2.62 10.90 1.51
C VAL A 97 3.77 11.08 0.53
N VAL A 98 4.69 10.12 0.47
CA VAL A 98 5.95 10.24 -0.29
C VAL A 98 5.70 10.41 -1.78
N THR A 99 4.82 9.63 -2.36
CA THR A 99 4.54 9.68 -3.81
C THR A 99 3.81 10.96 -4.23
N ASN A 100 3.02 11.57 -3.32
CA ASN A 100 2.28 12.80 -3.58
C ASN A 100 2.99 14.07 -3.06
N LEU A 101 4.28 14.00 -2.70
CA LEU A 101 5.09 15.17 -2.40
C LEU A 101 5.24 16.08 -3.63
N PRO A 102 5.24 17.42 -3.46
CA PRO A 102 5.30 18.36 -4.57
C PRO A 102 6.68 18.47 -5.25
N PHE A 103 7.65 17.65 -4.86
CA PHE A 103 9.01 17.68 -5.41
C PHE A 103 9.07 16.96 -6.77
N GLY A 104 9.50 17.67 -7.82
CA GLY A 104 9.73 17.12 -9.15
C GLY A 104 8.45 16.65 -9.86
N THR A 105 8.29 17.02 -11.12
CA THR A 105 7.10 16.73 -11.95
C THR A 105 7.38 15.78 -13.12
N GLY A 106 8.63 15.36 -13.29
CA GLY A 106 9.06 14.49 -14.39
C GLY A 106 8.80 13.00 -14.15
N ARG A 107 8.93 12.19 -15.22
CA ARG A 107 8.85 10.72 -15.12
C ARG A 107 9.90 10.18 -14.14
N ALA A 108 11.14 10.62 -14.24
CA ALA A 108 12.23 10.22 -13.37
C ALA A 108 11.91 10.49 -11.89
N ALA A 109 11.39 11.69 -11.58
CA ALA A 109 10.97 12.03 -10.22
C ALA A 109 9.87 11.09 -9.67
N THR A 110 8.95 10.64 -10.52
CA THR A 110 7.93 9.67 -10.11
C THR A 110 8.53 8.31 -9.72
N TYR A 111 9.48 7.81 -10.51
CA TYR A 111 10.19 6.56 -10.20
C TYR A 111 11.03 6.69 -8.93
N VAL A 112 11.74 7.81 -8.76
CA VAL A 112 12.53 8.08 -7.55
C VAL A 112 11.62 8.12 -6.31
N LYS A 113 10.49 8.83 -6.36
CA LYS A 113 9.52 8.88 -5.26
C LYS A 113 8.96 7.49 -4.93
N ALA A 114 8.64 6.69 -5.96
CA ALA A 114 8.18 5.32 -5.79
C ALA A 114 9.24 4.45 -5.11
N ALA A 115 10.48 4.53 -5.57
CA ALA A 115 11.60 3.79 -4.97
C ALA A 115 11.84 4.21 -3.51
N VAL A 116 11.84 5.51 -3.23
CA VAL A 116 11.99 6.04 -1.85
C VAL A 116 10.83 5.57 -0.97
N ALA A 117 9.58 5.62 -1.47
CA ALA A 117 8.42 5.15 -0.72
C ALA A 117 8.51 3.65 -0.39
N LEU A 118 8.97 2.83 -1.35
CA LEU A 118 9.18 1.40 -1.15
C LEU A 118 10.30 1.13 -0.13
N VAL A 119 11.45 1.80 -0.25
CA VAL A 119 12.55 1.63 0.72
C VAL A 119 12.12 2.05 2.13
N LEU A 120 11.49 3.22 2.27
CA LEU A 120 10.96 3.68 3.56
C LEU A 120 9.91 2.72 4.12
N GLY A 121 9.01 2.22 3.28
CA GLY A 121 8.03 1.22 3.65
C GLY A 121 8.67 -0.07 4.14
N TYR A 122 9.73 -0.54 3.48
CA TYR A 122 10.48 -1.71 3.93
C TYR A 122 11.10 -1.48 5.32
N VAL A 123 11.89 -0.43 5.47
CA VAL A 123 12.63 -0.17 6.71
C VAL A 123 11.69 0.12 7.88
N LEU A 124 10.76 1.07 7.71
CA LEU A 124 9.92 1.53 8.82
C LEU A 124 8.80 0.54 9.15
N ILE A 125 8.22 -0.11 8.14
CA ILE A 125 7.07 -0.99 8.36
C ILE A 125 7.51 -2.44 8.46
N THR A 126 8.16 -3.00 7.45
CA THR A 126 8.46 -4.44 7.45
C THR A 126 9.51 -4.79 8.48
N VAL A 127 10.62 -4.04 8.54
CA VAL A 127 11.74 -4.32 9.47
C VAL A 127 11.38 -3.91 10.91
N LEU A 128 10.88 -2.69 11.12
CA LEU A 128 10.63 -2.18 12.46
C LEU A 128 9.21 -2.54 12.95
N LEU A 129 8.18 -1.84 12.47
CA LEU A 129 6.84 -1.88 13.06
C LEU A 129 6.23 -3.29 12.98
N ASN A 130 6.21 -3.89 11.79
CA ASN A 130 5.60 -5.20 11.58
C ASN A 130 6.37 -6.33 12.29
N SER A 131 7.70 -6.22 12.42
CA SER A 131 8.48 -7.20 13.17
C SER A 131 8.22 -7.13 14.68
N VAL A 132 8.08 -5.93 15.23
CA VAL A 132 7.69 -5.74 16.64
C VAL A 132 6.28 -6.27 16.89
N VAL A 133 5.30 -5.86 16.08
CA VAL A 133 3.91 -6.31 16.20
C VAL A 133 3.82 -7.84 16.10
N ASN A 134 4.53 -8.44 15.16
CA ASN A 134 4.53 -9.88 14.96
C ASN A 134 5.26 -10.63 16.09
N TYR A 135 6.34 -10.09 16.64
CA TYR A 135 7.02 -10.68 17.79
C TYR A 135 6.10 -10.79 19.01
N TYR A 136 5.37 -9.72 19.31
CA TYR A 136 4.39 -9.74 20.40
C TYR A 136 3.21 -10.65 20.10
N TYR A 137 2.75 -10.74 18.85
CA TYR A 137 1.75 -11.72 18.44
C TYR A 137 2.19 -13.15 18.75
N VAL A 138 3.38 -13.52 18.29
CA VAL A 138 3.94 -14.86 18.50
C VAL A 138 4.16 -15.12 19.98
N LYS A 139 4.69 -14.14 20.74
CA LYS A 139 4.91 -14.26 22.17
C LYS A 139 3.61 -14.50 22.96
N ILE A 140 2.56 -13.77 22.65
CA ILE A 140 1.30 -13.84 23.40
C ILE A 140 0.47 -15.08 23.01
N PHE A 141 0.28 -15.29 21.70
CA PHE A 141 -0.68 -16.28 21.21
C PHE A 141 -0.05 -17.65 20.86
N ILE A 142 1.23 -17.71 20.57
CA ILE A 142 1.90 -18.97 20.18
C ILE A 142 2.76 -19.50 21.29
N TRP A 143 3.58 -18.66 21.91
CA TRP A 143 4.44 -19.06 23.03
C TRP A 143 3.77 -18.91 24.40
N GLN A 144 2.51 -18.54 24.46
CA GLN A 144 1.71 -18.41 25.69
C GLN A 144 2.38 -17.56 26.79
N GLY A 145 3.11 -16.51 26.37
CA GLY A 145 3.84 -15.61 27.27
C GLY A 145 5.28 -16.00 27.54
N GLU A 146 5.69 -17.22 27.27
CA GLU A 146 7.08 -17.65 27.42
C GLU A 146 7.97 -17.03 26.34
N THR A 147 9.21 -16.70 26.70
CA THR A 147 10.17 -16.10 25.75
C THR A 147 11.14 -17.18 25.26
N ASN A 148 10.75 -17.88 24.20
CA ASN A 148 11.59 -18.91 23.61
C ASN A 148 12.83 -18.35 22.87
N LYS A 149 12.74 -17.10 22.35
CA LYS A 149 13.84 -16.47 21.61
C LYS A 149 13.90 -14.97 21.90
N PRO A 150 15.11 -14.40 22.13
CA PRO A 150 15.32 -12.96 22.19
C PRO A 150 14.87 -12.28 20.88
N PHE A 151 14.39 -11.03 20.97
CA PHE A 151 13.87 -10.29 19.82
C PHE A 151 14.84 -10.20 18.64
N LEU A 152 16.13 -9.98 18.89
CA LEU A 152 17.14 -9.88 17.83
C LEU A 152 17.34 -11.18 17.06
N VAL A 153 17.32 -12.33 17.76
CA VAL A 153 17.41 -13.64 17.12
C VAL A 153 16.17 -13.94 16.27
N TYR A 154 15.00 -13.61 16.81
CA TYR A 154 13.74 -13.70 16.07
C TYR A 154 13.75 -12.79 14.83
N LEU A 155 14.19 -11.55 14.96
CA LEU A 155 14.28 -10.56 13.89
C LEU A 155 15.21 -11.05 12.76
N GLY A 156 16.40 -11.59 13.09
CA GLY A 156 17.35 -12.10 12.09
C GLY A 156 16.75 -13.21 11.23
N GLY A 157 16.11 -14.20 11.85
CA GLY A 157 15.46 -15.30 11.12
C GLY A 157 14.29 -14.83 10.25
N ARG A 158 13.52 -13.86 10.74
CA ARG A 158 12.39 -13.28 10.00
C ARG A 158 12.84 -12.42 8.81
N LEU A 159 13.86 -11.56 8.99
CA LEU A 159 14.31 -10.63 7.96
C LEU A 159 14.83 -11.33 6.72
N ALA A 160 15.54 -12.43 6.86
CA ALA A 160 16.02 -13.21 5.70
C ALA A 160 14.87 -13.59 4.76
N PHE A 161 13.76 -14.07 5.32
CA PHE A 161 12.59 -14.47 4.55
C PHE A 161 11.77 -13.27 4.05
N GLN A 162 11.51 -12.28 4.91
CA GLN A 162 10.72 -11.11 4.57
C GLN A 162 11.40 -10.22 3.52
N THR A 163 12.74 -10.16 3.49
CA THR A 163 13.49 -9.44 2.45
C THR A 163 13.21 -10.02 1.06
N VAL A 164 13.19 -11.34 0.92
CA VAL A 164 12.90 -12.00 -0.36
C VAL A 164 11.47 -11.70 -0.80
N ILE A 165 10.50 -11.85 0.09
CA ILE A 165 9.09 -11.56 -0.22
C ILE A 165 8.92 -10.08 -0.61
N TYR A 166 9.58 -9.18 0.13
CA TYR A 166 9.49 -7.76 -0.16
C TYR A 166 10.14 -7.41 -1.50
N ALA A 167 11.26 -8.04 -1.85
CA ALA A 167 11.90 -7.87 -3.16
C ALA A 167 10.98 -8.28 -4.32
N VAL A 168 10.22 -9.37 -4.16
CA VAL A 168 9.20 -9.77 -5.15
C VAL A 168 8.10 -8.72 -5.26
N ASN A 169 7.55 -8.24 -4.13
CA ASN A 169 6.56 -7.16 -4.14
C ASN A 169 7.09 -5.88 -4.78
N LEU A 170 8.35 -5.52 -4.52
CA LEU A 170 9.03 -4.37 -5.14
C LEU A 170 9.11 -4.54 -6.65
N ALA A 171 9.52 -5.71 -7.14
CA ALA A 171 9.57 -6.01 -8.57
C ALA A 171 8.20 -5.86 -9.23
N VAL A 172 7.14 -6.38 -8.61
CA VAL A 172 5.75 -6.24 -9.08
C VAL A 172 5.32 -4.76 -9.09
N CYS A 173 5.61 -4.01 -8.03
CA CYS A 173 5.31 -2.58 -7.97
C CYS A 173 6.00 -1.80 -9.08
N MET A 174 7.29 -2.05 -9.31
CA MET A 174 8.05 -1.34 -10.35
C MET A 174 7.63 -1.72 -11.76
N ALA A 175 7.27 -2.99 -12.01
CA ALA A 175 6.76 -3.46 -13.29
C ALA A 175 5.38 -2.85 -13.65
N LEU A 176 4.50 -2.71 -12.66
CA LEU A 176 3.15 -2.16 -12.87
C LEU A 176 3.11 -0.62 -12.77
N LEU A 177 4.15 0.02 -12.22
CA LEU A 177 4.19 1.47 -12.04
C LEU A 177 3.91 2.28 -13.32
N PRO A 178 4.48 1.96 -14.52
CA PRO A 178 4.18 2.72 -15.73
C PRO A 178 2.69 2.70 -16.10
N VAL A 179 2.00 1.58 -15.89
CA VAL A 179 0.55 1.44 -16.15
C VAL A 179 -0.23 2.34 -15.19
N ILE A 180 0.11 2.30 -13.91
CA ILE A 180 -0.57 3.09 -12.87
C ILE A 180 -0.31 4.59 -13.04
N VAL A 181 0.91 4.98 -13.42
CA VAL A 181 1.24 6.38 -13.77
C VAL A 181 0.42 6.87 -14.96
N HIS A 182 0.17 6.01 -15.94
CA HIS A 182 -0.68 6.37 -17.08
C HIS A 182 -2.14 6.61 -16.66
N ILE A 183 -2.69 5.76 -15.80
CA ILE A 183 -4.04 5.91 -15.23
C ILE A 183 -4.16 7.15 -14.35
N GLY A 184 -3.18 7.39 -13.48
CA GLY A 184 -3.15 8.51 -12.53
C GLY A 184 -2.96 9.90 -13.15
N ARG A 185 -2.64 9.99 -14.45
CA ARG A 185 -2.51 11.28 -15.12
C ARG A 185 -3.89 11.89 -15.36
N PRO A 186 -4.20 13.06 -14.78
CA PRO A 186 -5.43 13.74 -15.11
C PRO A 186 -5.46 14.02 -16.62
N ARG A 187 -6.52 13.63 -17.30
CA ARG A 187 -6.77 13.96 -18.72
C ARG A 187 -7.03 15.45 -18.85
N LEU A 188 -5.99 16.26 -18.76
CA LEU A 188 -6.05 17.73 -18.93
C LEU A 188 -6.41 18.16 -20.38
N LYS A 189 -6.54 17.21 -21.31
CA LYS A 189 -6.83 17.49 -22.73
C LYS A 189 -8.22 18.09 -23.01
N GLY A 190 -9.19 17.94 -22.08
CA GLY A 190 -10.56 18.44 -22.32
C GLY A 190 -10.76 19.95 -22.09
N LYS A 191 -9.94 20.57 -21.24
CA LYS A 191 -10.15 21.97 -20.86
C LYS A 191 -9.55 22.96 -21.88
N LYS A 192 -8.43 22.60 -22.52
CA LYS A 192 -7.81 23.44 -23.57
C LYS A 192 -8.64 23.48 -24.87
N ARG A 193 -9.34 22.39 -25.20
CA ARG A 193 -10.18 22.35 -26.42
C ARG A 193 -11.41 23.19 -26.27
N ARG A 194 -12.10 23.15 -25.12
CA ARG A 194 -13.29 24.01 -24.86
C ARG A 194 -12.97 25.49 -24.76
N SER A 195 -11.76 25.87 -24.30
CA SER A 195 -11.35 27.28 -24.29
C SER A 195 -11.02 27.78 -25.69
N ALA A 196 -10.46 26.95 -26.57
CA ALA A 196 -10.17 27.31 -27.94
C ALA A 196 -11.42 27.38 -28.83
N GLU A 197 -12.39 26.48 -28.60
CA GLU A 197 -13.68 26.50 -29.33
C GLU A 197 -14.56 27.68 -28.90
N GLY A 198 -14.55 28.04 -27.61
CA GLY A 198 -15.32 29.22 -27.11
C GLY A 198 -14.71 30.58 -27.47
N GLU A 199 -13.45 30.62 -27.92
CA GLU A 199 -12.80 31.84 -28.38
C GLU A 199 -13.03 32.06 -29.91
N GLN A 200 -13.24 30.97 -30.65
CA GLN A 200 -13.62 31.03 -32.08
C GLN A 200 -15.08 31.36 -32.33
N GLU A 201 -15.99 31.11 -31.37
CA GLU A 201 -17.41 31.49 -31.47
C GLU A 201 -17.69 32.96 -31.09
N ARG A 202 -16.67 33.70 -30.63
CA ARG A 202 -16.79 35.11 -30.23
C ARG A 202 -16.19 36.11 -31.23
N VAL A 203 -15.72 35.66 -32.38
CA VAL A 203 -15.27 36.48 -33.52
C VAL A 203 -16.26 36.34 -34.65
#